data_bcb91d4e9e219fef36fdded438fb6fa3
#
_entry.id   bcb91d4e9e219fef36fdded438fb6fa3
#
_cell.length_a   1.000
_cell.length_b   1.000
_cell.length_c   1.000
_cell.angle_alpha   90.00
_cell.angle_beta   90.00
_cell.angle_gamma   90.00
#
_symmetry.space_group_name_H-M   'P 1'
#
loop_
_entity.id
_entity.type
_entity.pdbx_description
1 polymer ?
#
loop_
_entity_poly.entity_id
_entity_poly.type
_entity_poly.pdbx_seq_one_letter_code
_entity_poly.pdbx_strand_id
1 'polypeptide(L)'
;AVPTEETAPAAENATAETPEEDATQAEAENQQLTWSQDVGDTTVNVTAEAGALPADAQLSVTEITSEDEVKEIEKAVEEKAIEEQFSIKNIFSYDIKFLVDGSEVQPTTPVQVSVDTPEITSGEDAAVLHVDDNNVAEDMNGAVDGEGKVVFDAPHFSTYVIAQKGEPKVNVTIEYYDDSQGSRPMIYASKKELSPGESISNYDIADNWTINRAEQSTANGSFEYISISDLNEIKFVSDCTIKVYYTPKDESITGSTI
;
A
#
# COMPACT_ATOMS: atom_id res chain seq x y z
N ALA A 1 -66.13 70.28 19.91
CA ALA A 1 -65.56 71.07 18.86
C ALA A 1 -64.58 70.20 18.06
N VAL A 2 -65.00 70.01 16.85
CA VAL A 2 -64.34 69.41 15.68
C VAL A 2 -63.41 70.48 15.10
N PRO A 3 -62.61 70.18 14.13
CA PRO A 3 -61.69 69.20 13.59
C PRO A 3 -60.31 69.78 13.24
N THR A 4 -59.45 69.06 12.63
CA THR A 4 -58.93 69.43 11.28
C THR A 4 -57.94 68.36 10.81
N GLU A 5 -58.18 67.87 9.58
CA GLU A 5 -57.27 67.11 8.74
C GLU A 5 -55.92 67.82 8.52
N GLU A 6 -54.85 67.15 8.41
CA GLU A 6 -53.72 67.59 7.61
C GLU A 6 -53.00 66.44 6.94
N THR A 7 -52.81 66.64 5.70
CA THR A 7 -52.41 65.81 4.59
C THR A 7 -50.95 65.35 4.71
N ALA A 8 -50.69 64.11 4.39
CA ALA A 8 -49.35 63.55 4.15
C ALA A 8 -48.78 64.02 2.80
N PRO A 9 -47.46 64.21 2.66
CA PRO A 9 -46.78 64.12 1.39
C PRO A 9 -46.17 62.80 1.16
N ALA A 10 -46.15 62.37 -0.10
CA ALA A 10 -45.66 61.14 -0.67
C ALA A 10 -44.16 60.90 -0.36
N ALA A 11 -43.82 59.69 0.06
CA ALA A 11 -42.44 59.20 0.11
C ALA A 11 -42.03 58.64 -1.25
N GLU A 12 -40.94 59.16 -1.77
CA GLU A 12 -40.24 58.68 -2.94
C GLU A 12 -39.78 57.21 -2.79
N ASN A 13 -39.96 56.48 -3.88
CA ASN A 13 -39.54 55.10 -4.07
C ASN A 13 -38.05 55.08 -4.22
N ALA A 14 -37.32 54.61 -3.15
CA ALA A 14 -35.92 54.26 -3.23
C ALA A 14 -35.85 52.77 -3.61
N THR A 15 -35.52 52.50 -4.86
CA THR A 15 -35.19 51.19 -5.38
C THR A 15 -33.91 50.73 -4.68
N ALA A 16 -34.03 49.74 -3.79
CA ALA A 16 -32.87 49.03 -3.25
C ALA A 16 -32.36 48.10 -4.35
N GLU A 17 -31.21 48.42 -4.91
CA GLU A 17 -30.42 47.49 -5.71
C GLU A 17 -29.90 46.40 -4.76
N THR A 18 -30.35 45.19 -4.95
CA THR A 18 -29.86 43.97 -4.31
C THR A 18 -28.55 43.62 -5.00
N PRO A 19 -27.45 43.39 -4.28
CA PRO A 19 -26.23 42.87 -4.90
C PRO A 19 -26.39 41.36 -5.14
N GLU A 20 -26.89 40.98 -6.33
CA GLU A 20 -26.92 39.59 -6.79
C GLU A 20 -25.54 39.05 -7.27
N GLU A 21 -24.52 39.92 -7.36
CA GLU A 21 -23.17 39.50 -7.80
C GLU A 21 -22.33 38.84 -6.71
N ASP A 22 -22.62 39.02 -5.41
CA ASP A 22 -21.81 38.47 -4.31
C ASP A 22 -22.18 37.02 -3.97
N ALA A 23 -23.41 36.59 -4.28
CA ALA A 23 -23.83 35.20 -4.03
C ALA A 23 -23.22 34.20 -5.06
N THR A 24 -22.97 34.67 -6.29
CA THR A 24 -22.44 33.82 -7.35
C THR A 24 -20.94 33.57 -7.20
N GLN A 25 -20.18 34.49 -6.60
CA GLN A 25 -18.78 34.32 -6.27
C GLN A 25 -18.59 33.42 -5.03
N ALA A 26 -19.45 33.54 -4.02
CA ALA A 26 -19.39 32.68 -2.82
C ALA A 26 -19.77 31.22 -3.11
N GLU A 27 -20.62 30.95 -4.09
CA GLU A 27 -20.94 29.58 -4.52
C GLU A 27 -19.82 28.95 -5.38
N ALA A 28 -19.03 29.74 -6.09
CA ALA A 28 -17.89 29.27 -6.86
C ALA A 28 -16.66 28.96 -5.96
N GLU A 29 -16.54 29.61 -4.81
CA GLU A 29 -15.44 29.39 -3.83
C GLU A 29 -15.61 28.12 -2.99
N ASN A 30 -16.77 27.47 -3.03
CA ASN A 30 -17.06 26.27 -2.25
C ASN A 30 -17.32 25.04 -3.14
N GLN A 31 -16.86 25.06 -4.38
CA GLN A 31 -17.06 23.96 -5.31
C GLN A 31 -15.92 22.95 -5.22
N GLN A 32 -16.23 21.74 -4.77
CA GLN A 32 -15.32 20.62 -4.73
C GLN A 32 -14.89 20.25 -6.15
N LEU A 33 -13.60 20.01 -6.36
CA LEU A 33 -13.02 19.58 -7.63
C LEU A 33 -12.75 18.09 -7.59
N THR A 34 -13.00 17.40 -8.70
CA THR A 34 -12.78 15.95 -8.80
C THR A 34 -12.02 15.63 -10.09
N TRP A 35 -11.03 14.79 -9.99
CA TRP A 35 -10.26 14.21 -11.10
C TRP A 35 -10.37 12.70 -11.06
N SER A 36 -10.28 12.08 -12.22
CA SER A 36 -10.31 10.62 -12.36
C SER A 36 -9.33 10.17 -13.44
N GLN A 37 -8.61 9.10 -13.18
CA GLN A 37 -7.72 8.47 -14.16
C GLN A 37 -7.75 6.95 -14.02
N ASP A 38 -7.84 6.26 -15.16
CA ASP A 38 -7.72 4.81 -15.24
C ASP A 38 -6.25 4.41 -15.46
N VAL A 39 -5.81 3.38 -14.73
CA VAL A 39 -4.49 2.75 -14.83
C VAL A 39 -4.71 1.23 -14.86
N GLY A 40 -4.64 0.63 -16.05
CA GLY A 40 -5.07 -0.76 -16.24
C GLY A 40 -6.55 -0.93 -15.91
N ASP A 41 -6.85 -1.87 -15.02
CA ASP A 41 -8.21 -2.15 -14.53
C ASP A 41 -8.55 -1.36 -13.24
N THR A 42 -7.65 -0.49 -12.79
CA THR A 42 -7.82 0.33 -11.58
C THR A 42 -8.23 1.76 -11.96
N THR A 43 -9.19 2.33 -11.25
CA THR A 43 -9.58 3.75 -11.37
C THR A 43 -9.16 4.52 -10.11
N VAL A 44 -8.38 5.58 -10.28
CA VAL A 44 -7.98 6.50 -9.20
C VAL A 44 -8.78 7.79 -9.33
N ASN A 45 -9.52 8.14 -8.27
CA ASN A 45 -10.26 9.38 -8.18
C ASN A 45 -9.65 10.26 -7.08
N VAL A 46 -9.53 11.55 -7.33
CA VAL A 46 -9.08 12.53 -6.36
C VAL A 46 -10.13 13.61 -6.23
N THR A 47 -10.51 13.90 -4.99
CA THR A 47 -11.48 14.96 -4.67
C THR A 47 -10.81 15.97 -3.74
N ALA A 48 -10.91 17.24 -4.09
CA ALA A 48 -10.29 18.34 -3.35
C ALA A 48 -11.29 19.46 -3.09
N GLU A 49 -11.18 20.10 -1.93
CA GLU A 49 -11.90 21.34 -1.65
C GLU A 49 -11.40 22.47 -2.58
N ALA A 50 -12.24 23.45 -2.84
CA ALA A 50 -11.88 24.59 -3.66
C ALA A 50 -10.61 25.28 -3.13
N GLY A 51 -9.63 25.50 -4.01
CA GLY A 51 -8.36 26.14 -3.66
C GLY A 51 -7.29 25.19 -3.09
N ALA A 52 -7.61 23.93 -2.83
CA ALA A 52 -6.59 22.94 -2.44
C ALA A 52 -5.63 22.62 -3.58
N LEU A 53 -6.14 22.63 -4.81
CA LEU A 53 -5.36 22.47 -6.05
C LEU A 53 -5.76 23.52 -7.06
N PRO A 54 -4.87 23.92 -7.99
CA PRO A 54 -5.23 24.76 -9.14
C PRO A 54 -6.34 24.09 -9.97
N ALA A 55 -7.30 24.88 -10.45
CA ALA A 55 -8.44 24.37 -11.21
C ALA A 55 -8.03 23.75 -12.58
N ASP A 56 -6.88 24.15 -13.11
CA ASP A 56 -6.28 23.65 -14.35
C ASP A 56 -5.27 22.50 -14.12
N ALA A 57 -5.12 22.04 -12.87
CA ALA A 57 -4.25 20.91 -12.54
C ALA A 57 -4.76 19.63 -13.21
N GLN A 58 -3.83 18.84 -13.73
CA GLN A 58 -4.08 17.56 -14.39
C GLN A 58 -3.56 16.43 -13.52
N LEU A 59 -4.41 15.46 -13.21
CA LEU A 59 -4.03 14.24 -12.50
C LEU A 59 -3.16 13.37 -13.42
N SER A 60 -2.07 12.87 -12.89
CA SER A 60 -1.22 11.87 -13.51
C SER A 60 -0.97 10.73 -12.51
N VAL A 61 -1.45 9.55 -12.85
CA VAL A 61 -1.23 8.33 -12.06
C VAL A 61 -0.46 7.33 -12.92
N THR A 62 0.59 6.75 -12.37
CA THR A 62 1.40 5.73 -13.02
C THR A 62 1.61 4.57 -12.06
N GLU A 63 1.33 3.36 -12.52
CA GLU A 63 1.68 2.14 -11.77
C GLU A 63 3.20 1.96 -11.75
N ILE A 64 3.76 1.64 -10.58
CA ILE A 64 5.19 1.38 -10.44
C ILE A 64 5.44 -0.09 -10.78
N THR A 65 6.18 -0.32 -11.87
CA THR A 65 6.46 -1.66 -12.42
C THR A 65 7.96 -1.94 -12.59
N SER A 66 8.83 -1.00 -12.22
CA SER A 66 10.28 -1.17 -12.23
C SER A 66 10.68 -2.20 -11.17
N GLU A 67 11.38 -3.28 -11.53
CA GLU A 67 11.75 -4.36 -10.61
C GLU A 67 12.53 -3.87 -9.38
N ASP A 68 13.42 -2.89 -9.56
CA ASP A 68 14.23 -2.35 -8.46
C ASP A 68 13.37 -1.51 -7.50
N GLU A 69 12.49 -0.64 -8.03
CA GLU A 69 11.58 0.17 -7.22
C GLU A 69 10.55 -0.70 -6.50
N VAL A 70 9.96 -1.69 -7.18
CA VAL A 70 9.02 -2.64 -6.58
C VAL A 70 9.64 -3.36 -5.39
N LYS A 71 10.89 -3.84 -5.50
CA LYS A 71 11.59 -4.52 -4.40
C LYS A 71 11.82 -3.62 -3.19
N GLU A 72 12.17 -2.36 -3.41
CA GLU A 72 12.37 -1.40 -2.33
C GLU A 72 11.04 -1.08 -1.63
N ILE A 73 9.96 -0.90 -2.40
CA ILE A 73 8.60 -0.70 -1.89
C ILE A 73 8.13 -1.93 -1.11
N GLU A 74 8.25 -3.15 -1.67
CA GLU A 74 7.88 -4.39 -1.00
C GLU A 74 8.56 -4.51 0.36
N LYS A 75 9.86 -4.21 0.43
CA LYS A 75 10.61 -4.24 1.68
C LYS A 75 10.07 -3.24 2.72
N ALA A 76 9.77 -2.01 2.31
CA ALA A 76 9.19 -1.00 3.19
C ALA A 76 7.80 -1.41 3.72
N VAL A 77 6.98 -2.02 2.85
CA VAL A 77 5.66 -2.56 3.21
C VAL A 77 5.79 -3.74 4.17
N GLU A 78 6.74 -4.66 3.95
CA GLU A 78 7.01 -5.79 4.83
C GLU A 78 7.45 -5.33 6.22
N GLU A 79 8.34 -4.35 6.31
CA GLU A 79 8.76 -3.75 7.58
C GLU A 79 7.56 -3.19 8.35
N LYS A 80 6.65 -2.49 7.65
CA LYS A 80 5.42 -1.95 8.23
C LYS A 80 4.43 -3.04 8.65
N ALA A 81 4.27 -4.07 7.84
CA ALA A 81 3.42 -5.22 8.15
C ALA A 81 3.91 -5.99 9.38
N ILE A 82 5.23 -6.09 9.59
CA ILE A 82 5.84 -6.66 10.80
C ILE A 82 5.54 -5.78 12.02
N GLU A 83 5.68 -4.46 11.89
CA GLU A 83 5.42 -3.50 12.97
C GLU A 83 3.95 -3.56 13.42
N GLU A 84 3.02 -3.58 12.47
CA GLU A 84 1.57 -3.54 12.72
C GLU A 84 0.92 -4.93 12.80
N GLN A 85 1.69 -6.00 12.59
CA GLN A 85 1.25 -7.39 12.71
C GLN A 85 0.10 -7.76 11.77
N PHE A 86 0.15 -7.35 10.50
CA PHE A 86 -0.77 -7.83 9.47
C PHE A 86 -0.04 -8.68 8.42
N SER A 87 -0.79 -9.60 7.79
CA SER A 87 -0.30 -10.35 6.64
C SER A 87 -0.61 -9.61 5.35
N ILE A 88 0.27 -9.77 4.36
CA ILE A 88 0.13 -9.17 3.04
C ILE A 88 -0.42 -10.22 2.07
N LYS A 89 -1.49 -9.87 1.34
CA LYS A 89 -2.05 -10.67 0.25
C LYS A 89 -1.57 -10.18 -1.10
N ASN A 90 -1.71 -8.87 -1.36
CA ASN A 90 -1.25 -8.20 -2.57
C ASN A 90 -0.73 -6.81 -2.24
N ILE A 91 0.13 -6.27 -3.11
CA ILE A 91 0.66 -4.91 -3.04
C ILE A 91 0.40 -4.22 -4.38
N PHE A 92 -0.15 -3.02 -4.34
CA PHE A 92 -0.38 -2.15 -5.50
C PHE A 92 0.30 -0.82 -5.24
N SER A 93 1.16 -0.38 -6.13
CA SER A 93 1.95 0.85 -5.95
C SER A 93 1.75 1.81 -7.12
N TYR A 94 1.46 3.07 -6.77
CA TYR A 94 1.14 4.12 -7.72
C TYR A 94 1.95 5.38 -7.40
N ASP A 95 2.54 5.98 -8.44
CA ASP A 95 3.03 7.35 -8.40
C ASP A 95 1.88 8.28 -8.79
N ILE A 96 1.39 9.08 -7.84
CA ILE A 96 0.28 10.01 -8.02
C ILE A 96 0.83 11.42 -8.04
N LYS A 97 0.54 12.18 -9.10
CA LYS A 97 1.01 13.55 -9.31
C LYS A 97 -0.08 14.45 -9.86
N PHE A 98 0.03 15.73 -9.58
CA PHE A 98 -0.71 16.77 -10.29
C PHE A 98 0.24 17.69 -11.03
N LEU A 99 -0.12 18.03 -12.26
CA LEU A 99 0.70 18.83 -13.17
C LEU A 99 -0.08 20.07 -13.62
N VAL A 100 0.58 21.24 -13.57
CA VAL A 100 0.13 22.49 -14.22
C VAL A 100 1.21 22.93 -15.19
N ASP A 101 0.89 23.04 -16.45
CA ASP A 101 1.84 23.35 -17.53
C ASP A 101 3.07 22.42 -17.52
N GLY A 102 2.89 21.14 -17.15
CA GLY A 102 3.94 20.13 -17.07
C GLY A 102 4.84 20.21 -15.82
N SER A 103 4.54 21.13 -14.89
CA SER A 103 5.23 21.23 -13.60
C SER A 103 4.40 20.60 -12.51
N GLU A 104 5.04 19.81 -11.63
CA GLU A 104 4.38 19.18 -10.51
C GLU A 104 3.90 20.21 -9.48
N VAL A 105 2.68 20.04 -8.99
CA VAL A 105 2.07 20.87 -7.95
C VAL A 105 1.59 19.99 -6.80
N GLN A 106 1.70 20.52 -5.59
CA GLN A 106 1.26 19.86 -4.36
C GLN A 106 -0.01 20.52 -3.81
N PRO A 107 -0.89 19.78 -3.13
CA PRO A 107 -2.09 20.35 -2.54
C PRO A 107 -1.74 21.23 -1.35
N THR A 108 -2.51 22.31 -1.15
CA THR A 108 -2.35 23.23 -0.01
C THR A 108 -3.00 22.71 1.28
N THR A 109 -3.92 21.75 1.14
CA THR A 109 -4.59 21.03 2.22
C THR A 109 -4.78 19.57 1.77
N PRO A 110 -4.90 18.60 2.69
CA PRO A 110 -5.13 17.20 2.32
C PRO A 110 -6.31 17.04 1.38
N VAL A 111 -6.17 16.14 0.42
CA VAL A 111 -7.21 15.80 -0.56
C VAL A 111 -7.60 14.35 -0.40
N GLN A 112 -8.85 14.02 -0.69
CA GLN A 112 -9.33 12.65 -0.62
C GLN A 112 -8.96 11.90 -1.90
N VAL A 113 -8.34 10.75 -1.76
CA VAL A 113 -8.03 9.81 -2.85
C VAL A 113 -8.90 8.57 -2.65
N SER A 114 -9.48 8.08 -3.75
CA SER A 114 -10.23 6.84 -3.79
C SER A 114 -9.71 5.97 -4.94
N VAL A 115 -9.32 4.75 -4.61
CA VAL A 115 -8.80 3.76 -5.58
C VAL A 115 -9.79 2.61 -5.69
N ASP A 116 -10.30 2.41 -6.89
CA ASP A 116 -11.23 1.33 -7.24
C ASP A 116 -10.48 0.30 -8.08
N THR A 117 -10.23 -0.87 -7.51
CA THR A 117 -9.51 -1.97 -8.15
C THR A 117 -10.27 -3.27 -8.00
N PRO A 118 -10.36 -4.12 -9.03
CA PRO A 118 -11.12 -5.38 -8.97
C PRO A 118 -10.54 -6.40 -7.97
N GLU A 119 -9.28 -6.24 -7.55
CA GLU A 119 -8.61 -7.13 -6.61
C GLU A 119 -9.02 -6.89 -5.15
N ILE A 120 -9.62 -5.73 -4.83
CA ILE A 120 -10.10 -5.41 -3.49
C ILE A 120 -11.59 -5.21 -3.52
N THR A 121 -12.30 -5.98 -2.72
CA THR A 121 -13.76 -5.97 -2.67
C THR A 121 -14.28 -5.56 -1.30
N SER A 122 -15.57 -5.22 -1.25
CA SER A 122 -16.24 -4.86 0.01
C SER A 122 -16.08 -5.97 1.06
N GLY A 123 -15.65 -5.57 2.26
CA GLY A 123 -15.40 -6.49 3.39
C GLY A 123 -13.95 -7.00 3.48
N GLU A 124 -13.10 -6.70 2.52
CA GLU A 124 -11.66 -6.87 2.65
C GLU A 124 -11.03 -5.68 3.40
N ASP A 125 -9.79 -5.82 3.83
CA ASP A 125 -9.03 -4.77 4.54
C ASP A 125 -7.74 -4.46 3.79
N ALA A 126 -7.31 -3.21 3.84
CA ALA A 126 -6.07 -2.76 3.24
C ALA A 126 -5.41 -1.69 4.12
N ALA A 127 -4.08 -1.70 4.16
CA ALA A 127 -3.29 -0.57 4.62
C ALA A 127 -2.94 0.32 3.43
N VAL A 128 -3.03 1.62 3.61
CA VAL A 128 -2.55 2.61 2.63
C VAL A 128 -1.30 3.24 3.18
N LEU A 129 -0.20 3.08 2.47
CA LEU A 129 1.10 3.57 2.88
C LEU A 129 1.59 4.63 1.90
N HIS A 130 2.18 5.69 2.42
CA HIS A 130 3.03 6.60 1.67
C HIS A 130 4.47 6.14 1.81
N VAL A 131 5.19 5.98 0.70
CA VAL A 131 6.62 5.62 0.71
C VAL A 131 7.42 6.82 0.24
N ASP A 132 8.29 7.31 1.12
CA ASP A 132 9.14 8.48 0.83
C ASP A 132 10.38 8.12 0.01
N ASP A 133 11.16 9.14 -0.41
CA ASP A 133 12.40 8.97 -1.18
C ASP A 133 13.51 8.18 -0.44
N ASN A 134 13.34 7.90 0.85
CA ASN A 134 14.25 7.09 1.66
C ASN A 134 13.70 5.67 1.88
N ASN A 135 12.64 5.29 1.17
CA ASN A 135 11.92 4.02 1.30
C ASN A 135 11.35 3.78 2.72
N VAL A 136 10.92 4.84 3.39
CA VAL A 136 10.22 4.75 4.66
C VAL A 136 8.71 4.78 4.42
N ALA A 137 8.00 3.76 4.90
CA ALA A 137 6.55 3.67 4.77
C ALA A 137 5.83 4.31 5.96
N GLU A 138 4.94 5.27 5.68
CA GLU A 138 4.05 5.91 6.65
C GLU A 138 2.60 5.47 6.39
N ASP A 139 1.87 5.06 7.44
CA ASP A 139 0.45 4.69 7.32
C ASP A 139 -0.42 5.95 7.17
N MET A 140 -1.20 5.98 6.10
CA MET A 140 -2.13 7.07 5.77
C MET A 140 -3.51 6.87 6.40
N ASN A 141 -3.70 5.85 7.23
CA ASN A 141 -4.97 5.50 7.86
C ASN A 141 -6.12 5.32 6.84
N GLY A 142 -5.81 4.79 5.68
CA GLY A 142 -6.79 4.49 4.65
C GLY A 142 -7.66 3.30 5.03
N ALA A 143 -8.82 3.18 4.38
CA ALA A 143 -9.76 2.09 4.62
C ALA A 143 -10.46 1.66 3.33
N VAL A 144 -10.93 0.41 3.30
CA VAL A 144 -11.83 -0.09 2.25
C VAL A 144 -13.27 0.30 2.62
N ASP A 145 -13.96 1.02 1.75
CA ASP A 145 -15.32 1.45 1.97
C ASP A 145 -16.36 0.34 1.70
N GLY A 146 -17.65 0.66 1.89
CA GLY A 146 -18.74 -0.30 1.67
C GLY A 146 -18.94 -0.73 0.20
N GLU A 147 -18.30 -0.05 -0.75
CA GLU A 147 -18.32 -0.36 -2.18
C GLU A 147 -17.06 -1.13 -2.63
N GLY A 148 -16.07 -1.31 -1.75
CA GLY A 148 -14.81 -1.99 -2.06
C GLY A 148 -13.70 -1.04 -2.55
N LYS A 149 -13.89 0.27 -2.46
CA LYS A 149 -12.88 1.26 -2.83
C LYS A 149 -11.97 1.55 -1.65
N VAL A 150 -10.70 1.70 -1.91
CA VAL A 150 -9.70 2.12 -0.91
C VAL A 150 -9.70 3.64 -0.84
N VAL A 151 -10.03 4.21 0.32
CA VAL A 151 -10.18 5.66 0.51
C VAL A 151 -9.19 6.15 1.58
N PHE A 152 -8.50 7.25 1.30
CA PHE A 152 -7.56 7.89 2.22
C PHE A 152 -7.40 9.37 1.95
N ASP A 153 -6.87 10.12 2.91
CA ASP A 153 -6.52 11.52 2.78
C ASP A 153 -5.02 11.67 2.46
N ALA A 154 -4.71 12.31 1.32
CA ALA A 154 -3.36 12.56 0.86
C ALA A 154 -2.94 14.01 1.18
N PRO A 155 -1.98 14.23 2.08
CA PRO A 155 -1.46 15.58 2.38
C PRO A 155 -0.51 16.11 1.31
N HIS A 156 0.07 15.25 0.50
CA HIS A 156 0.94 15.54 -0.62
C HIS A 156 0.85 14.41 -1.65
N PHE A 157 1.44 14.58 -2.83
CA PHE A 157 1.47 13.58 -3.87
C PHE A 157 2.88 13.02 -4.06
N SER A 158 2.99 11.71 -4.18
CA SER A 158 4.17 10.94 -4.53
C SER A 158 3.80 9.45 -4.67
N THR A 159 4.62 8.53 -4.15
CA THR A 159 4.35 7.10 -4.15
C THR A 159 3.38 6.70 -3.04
N TYR A 160 2.23 6.18 -3.46
CA TYR A 160 1.25 5.55 -2.58
C TYR A 160 1.17 4.06 -2.85
N VAL A 161 1.08 3.30 -1.77
CA VAL A 161 1.04 1.84 -1.80
C VAL A 161 -0.21 1.36 -1.07
N ILE A 162 -0.96 0.49 -1.73
CA ILE A 162 -2.09 -0.21 -1.13
C ILE A 162 -1.65 -1.63 -0.84
N ALA A 163 -1.49 -1.98 0.42
CA ALA A 163 -1.22 -3.33 0.87
C ALA A 163 -2.54 -4.00 1.26
N GLN A 164 -3.08 -4.85 0.39
CA GLN A 164 -4.26 -5.66 0.71
C GLN A 164 -3.89 -6.61 1.84
N LYS A 165 -4.64 -6.54 2.95
CA LYS A 165 -4.39 -7.42 4.09
C LYS A 165 -4.92 -8.82 3.80
N GLY A 166 -4.15 -9.81 4.20
CA GLY A 166 -4.49 -11.23 4.05
C GLY A 166 -5.13 -11.81 5.31
N GLU A 167 -5.15 -13.13 5.35
CA GLU A 167 -5.64 -13.87 6.52
C GLU A 167 -4.78 -13.57 7.76
N PRO A 168 -5.31 -13.69 8.99
CA PRO A 168 -4.57 -13.40 10.21
C PRO A 168 -3.43 -14.39 10.50
N LYS A 169 -3.20 -15.33 9.61
CA LYS A 169 -2.14 -16.33 9.65
C LYS A 169 -1.40 -16.42 8.32
N VAL A 170 -0.12 -16.67 8.41
CA VAL A 170 0.80 -16.87 7.28
C VAL A 170 1.13 -18.35 7.17
N ASN A 171 1.00 -18.92 5.98
CA ASN A 171 1.32 -20.32 5.70
C ASN A 171 2.70 -20.41 5.03
N VAL A 172 3.67 -20.97 5.74
CA VAL A 172 5.00 -21.21 5.20
C VAL A 172 5.15 -22.70 4.88
N THR A 173 5.36 -23.00 3.59
CA THR A 173 5.72 -24.35 3.14
C THR A 173 7.24 -24.46 3.14
N ILE A 174 7.79 -25.48 3.81
CA ILE A 174 9.21 -25.75 3.83
C ILE A 174 9.46 -27.04 3.05
N GLU A 175 10.23 -26.94 1.98
CA GLU A 175 10.65 -28.06 1.14
C GLU A 175 12.11 -28.39 1.39
N TYR A 176 12.41 -29.66 1.66
CA TYR A 176 13.74 -30.14 2.02
C TYR A 176 14.32 -30.97 0.88
N TYR A 177 15.51 -30.61 0.42
CA TYR A 177 16.19 -31.20 -0.73
C TYR A 177 17.54 -31.80 -0.35
N ASP A 178 17.88 -32.94 -0.96
CA ASP A 178 19.23 -33.54 -0.87
C ASP A 178 20.13 -32.89 -1.94
N ASP A 179 21.03 -32.00 -1.51
CA ASP A 179 21.98 -31.30 -2.41
C ASP A 179 23.26 -32.13 -2.67
N SER A 180 23.40 -33.30 -2.07
CA SER A 180 24.50 -34.20 -2.38
C SER A 180 24.33 -34.93 -3.71
N GLN A 181 23.12 -34.96 -4.26
CA GLN A 181 22.77 -35.59 -5.51
C GLN A 181 22.57 -34.59 -6.62
N GLY A 182 23.07 -34.87 -7.82
CA GLY A 182 22.95 -33.95 -8.95
C GLY A 182 21.52 -33.63 -9.36
N SER A 183 20.57 -34.53 -9.11
CA SER A 183 19.12 -34.32 -9.36
C SER A 183 18.43 -33.52 -8.26
N ARG A 184 19.06 -33.33 -7.10
CA ARG A 184 18.52 -32.64 -5.93
C ARG A 184 17.09 -33.07 -5.61
N PRO A 185 16.85 -34.35 -5.30
CA PRO A 185 15.52 -34.82 -5.01
C PRO A 185 14.95 -34.16 -3.76
N MET A 186 13.66 -33.81 -3.79
CA MET A 186 12.94 -33.41 -2.59
C MET A 186 12.80 -34.61 -1.66
N ILE A 187 13.23 -34.46 -0.41
CA ILE A 187 13.18 -35.51 0.61
C ILE A 187 11.84 -35.47 1.34
N TYR A 188 11.40 -34.24 1.69
CA TYR A 188 10.26 -34.03 2.58
C TYR A 188 9.74 -32.59 2.44
N ALA A 189 8.49 -32.37 2.80
CA ALA A 189 7.92 -31.02 2.93
C ALA A 189 7.08 -30.92 4.21
N SER A 190 7.12 -29.77 4.85
CA SER A 190 6.29 -29.43 6.01
C SER A 190 5.57 -28.11 5.79
N LYS A 191 4.52 -27.88 6.59
CA LYS A 191 3.81 -26.58 6.61
C LYS A 191 3.83 -26.04 8.03
N LYS A 192 4.05 -24.75 8.14
CA LYS A 192 3.92 -23.98 9.39
C LYS A 192 2.86 -22.91 9.20
N GLU A 193 2.03 -22.75 10.20
CA GLU A 193 1.08 -21.64 10.30
C GLU A 193 1.60 -20.68 11.36
N LEU A 194 1.90 -19.45 10.98
CA LEU A 194 2.56 -18.44 11.79
C LEU A 194 1.66 -17.23 11.97
N SER A 195 1.87 -16.45 13.01
CA SER A 195 1.35 -15.08 13.07
C SER A 195 2.22 -14.16 12.19
N PRO A 196 1.66 -13.11 11.58
CA PRO A 196 2.46 -12.15 10.83
C PRO A 196 3.63 -11.61 11.67
N GLY A 197 4.81 -11.59 11.09
CA GLY A 197 6.05 -11.18 11.76
C GLY A 197 6.72 -12.25 12.64
N GLU A 198 6.17 -13.46 12.74
CA GLU A 198 6.86 -14.58 13.37
C GLU A 198 7.97 -15.16 12.49
N SER A 199 8.99 -15.76 13.12
CA SER A 199 10.10 -16.46 12.46
C SER A 199 10.03 -17.96 12.72
N ILE A 200 10.71 -18.73 11.88
CA ILE A 200 10.93 -20.17 12.10
C ILE A 200 12.31 -20.37 12.74
N SER A 201 12.34 -20.78 14.00
CA SER A 201 13.58 -20.98 14.77
C SER A 201 14.29 -22.31 14.48
N ASN A 202 13.60 -23.25 13.86
CA ASN A 202 14.14 -24.58 13.56
C ASN A 202 13.59 -25.11 12.24
N TYR A 203 14.47 -25.52 11.35
CA TYR A 203 14.15 -26.11 10.05
C TYR A 203 14.26 -27.65 10.06
N ASP A 204 14.04 -28.28 11.21
CA ASP A 204 13.89 -29.75 11.41
C ASP A 204 14.95 -30.60 10.68
N ILE A 205 16.23 -30.24 10.84
CA ILE A 205 17.31 -30.96 10.24
C ILE A 205 17.73 -32.15 11.14
N ALA A 206 17.98 -33.29 10.55
CA ALA A 206 18.57 -34.43 11.28
C ALA A 206 20.02 -34.13 11.66
N ASP A 207 20.47 -34.66 12.78
CA ASP A 207 21.82 -34.41 13.38
C ASP A 207 23.00 -34.67 12.43
N ASN A 208 22.81 -35.56 11.46
CA ASN A 208 23.84 -35.97 10.50
C ASN A 208 23.78 -35.20 9.16
N TRP A 209 22.98 -34.15 9.09
CA TRP A 209 22.86 -33.29 7.91
C TRP A 209 23.27 -31.84 8.22
N THR A 210 23.67 -31.10 7.20
CA THR A 210 24.03 -29.70 7.30
C THR A 210 23.29 -28.93 6.22
N ILE A 211 22.70 -27.76 6.57
CA ILE A 211 22.12 -26.85 5.58
C ILE A 211 23.23 -26.28 4.70
N ASN A 212 23.10 -26.47 3.41
CA ASN A 212 24.05 -25.97 2.41
C ASN A 212 23.62 -24.63 1.81
N ARG A 213 22.33 -24.49 1.53
CA ARG A 213 21.73 -23.23 1.05
C ARG A 213 20.22 -23.22 1.30
N ALA A 214 19.64 -22.03 1.23
CA ALA A 214 18.20 -21.84 1.28
C ALA A 214 17.73 -20.82 0.24
N GLU A 215 16.48 -20.94 -0.17
CA GLU A 215 15.82 -20.06 -1.12
C GLU A 215 14.39 -19.80 -0.64
N GLN A 216 13.87 -18.58 -0.85
CA GLN A 216 12.48 -18.20 -0.57
C GLN A 216 11.75 -17.84 -1.85
N SER A 217 10.48 -18.24 -1.96
CA SER A 217 9.62 -17.79 -3.06
C SER A 217 9.30 -16.31 -2.92
N THR A 218 9.33 -15.59 -4.03
CA THR A 218 8.89 -14.21 -4.15
C THR A 218 7.43 -14.14 -4.62
N ALA A 219 6.81 -12.99 -4.55
CA ALA A 219 5.42 -12.78 -4.96
C ALA A 219 5.17 -13.18 -6.44
N ASN A 220 6.16 -13.00 -7.32
CA ASN A 220 6.09 -13.40 -8.73
C ASN A 220 6.32 -14.90 -8.99
N GLY A 221 6.52 -15.70 -7.92
CA GLY A 221 6.76 -17.14 -8.01
C GLY A 221 8.20 -17.57 -8.33
N SER A 222 9.15 -16.62 -8.43
CA SER A 222 10.57 -16.94 -8.50
C SER A 222 11.12 -17.31 -7.12
N PHE A 223 12.40 -17.71 -7.03
CA PHE A 223 13.06 -18.02 -5.78
C PHE A 223 14.32 -17.19 -5.63
N GLU A 224 14.48 -16.56 -4.48
CA GLU A 224 15.66 -15.79 -4.12
C GLU A 224 16.49 -16.50 -3.04
N TYR A 225 17.83 -16.36 -3.13
CA TYR A 225 18.76 -16.96 -2.18
C TYR A 225 18.64 -16.30 -0.81
N ILE A 226 18.68 -17.14 0.25
CA ILE A 226 18.73 -16.72 1.64
C ILE A 226 20.06 -17.10 2.22
N SER A 227 20.72 -16.18 2.91
CA SER A 227 21.88 -16.50 3.74
C SER A 227 21.48 -17.46 4.87
N ILE A 228 22.27 -18.50 5.08
CA ILE A 228 21.99 -19.49 6.15
C ILE A 228 22.03 -18.83 7.54
N SER A 229 22.86 -17.80 7.73
CA SER A 229 22.90 -17.04 8.98
C SER A 229 21.58 -16.32 9.27
N ASP A 230 20.86 -15.92 8.23
CA ASP A 230 19.65 -15.10 8.33
C ASP A 230 18.38 -15.95 8.31
N LEU A 231 18.50 -17.23 7.94
CA LEU A 231 17.36 -18.14 7.75
C LEU A 231 16.41 -18.21 8.96
N ASN A 232 16.93 -18.18 10.18
CA ASN A 232 16.14 -18.23 11.41
C ASN A 232 15.62 -16.85 11.85
N GLU A 233 16.05 -15.80 11.20
CA GLU A 233 15.69 -14.41 11.53
C GLU A 233 14.61 -13.85 10.58
N ILE A 234 14.32 -14.58 9.49
CA ILE A 234 13.27 -14.17 8.53
C ILE A 234 11.94 -14.06 9.25
N LYS A 235 11.29 -12.93 9.06
CA LYS A 235 9.93 -12.67 9.54
C LYS A 235 8.96 -12.80 8.38
N PHE A 236 7.92 -13.60 8.59
CA PHE A 236 6.96 -13.92 7.54
C PHE A 236 5.71 -13.05 7.68
N VAL A 237 5.36 -12.34 6.62
CA VAL A 237 4.15 -11.51 6.54
C VAL A 237 3.25 -11.90 5.37
N SER A 238 3.67 -12.86 4.55
CA SER A 238 2.90 -13.42 3.44
C SER A 238 3.13 -14.92 3.31
N ASP A 239 2.17 -15.61 2.69
CA ASP A 239 2.32 -17.03 2.36
C ASP A 239 3.51 -17.22 1.42
N CYS A 240 4.38 -18.17 1.74
CA CYS A 240 5.58 -18.42 0.94
C CYS A 240 6.07 -19.87 1.01
N THR A 241 7.02 -20.18 0.15
CA THR A 241 7.75 -21.47 0.17
C THR A 241 9.23 -21.22 0.44
N ILE A 242 9.78 -21.92 1.43
CA ILE A 242 11.23 -21.99 1.72
C ILE A 242 11.76 -23.30 1.20
N LYS A 243 12.74 -23.26 0.32
CA LYS A 243 13.51 -24.43 -0.10
C LYS A 243 14.80 -24.49 0.70
N VAL A 244 15.03 -25.59 1.39
CA VAL A 244 16.25 -25.82 2.17
C VAL A 244 17.00 -27.02 1.61
N TYR A 245 18.24 -26.81 1.28
CA TYR A 245 19.11 -27.80 0.66
C TYR A 245 20.13 -28.30 1.66
N TYR A 246 20.19 -29.61 1.83
CA TYR A 246 21.03 -30.30 2.82
C TYR A 246 22.07 -31.17 2.16
N THR A 247 23.23 -31.29 2.82
CA THR A 247 24.23 -32.31 2.53
C THR A 247 24.49 -33.14 3.79
N PRO A 248 24.77 -34.46 3.65
CA PRO A 248 25.23 -35.25 4.78
C PRO A 248 26.49 -34.66 5.39
N LYS A 249 26.58 -34.65 6.70
CA LYS A 249 27.86 -34.38 7.37
C LYS A 249 28.83 -35.50 7.02
N ASP A 250 30.01 -35.15 6.54
CA ASP A 250 31.07 -36.14 6.32
C ASP A 250 31.38 -36.85 7.67
N GLU A 251 31.02 -38.10 7.78
CA GLU A 251 31.48 -38.96 8.85
C GLU A 251 32.98 -39.30 8.69
N SER A 252 33.75 -38.40 8.10
CA SER A 252 35.14 -38.57 7.88
C SER A 252 35.91 -38.38 9.20
N ILE A 253 36.28 -39.53 9.75
CA ILE A 253 37.47 -39.74 10.57
C ILE A 253 37.30 -39.34 12.05
N THR A 254 36.58 -40.13 12.81
CA THR A 254 37.18 -40.56 14.08
C THR A 254 38.27 -41.53 13.73
N GLY A 255 39.45 -40.97 13.43
CA GLY A 255 40.63 -41.77 13.16
C GLY A 255 40.93 -42.70 14.32
N SER A 256 40.82 -43.96 14.03
CA SER A 256 41.41 -45.03 14.82
C SER A 256 42.91 -44.77 14.86
N THR A 257 43.39 -44.22 15.96
CA THR A 257 44.82 -44.28 16.28
C THR A 257 45.03 -45.59 17.05
N ILE A 258 45.65 -46.54 16.37
CA ILE A 258 46.23 -47.72 16.97
C ILE A 258 47.59 -47.36 17.59
#